data_76596487dfd82b659e4925f1baddca95
#
_entry.id   76596487dfd82b659e4925f1baddca95
#
_cell.length_a   1.000
_cell.length_b   1.000
_cell.length_c   1.000
_cell.angle_alpha   90.00
_cell.angle_beta   90.00
_cell.angle_gamma   90.00
#
_symmetry.space_group_name_H-M   'P 1'
#
loop_
_entity.id
_entity.type
_entity.pdbx_description
1 polymer ?
#
loop_
_entity_poly.entity_id
_entity_poly.type
_entity_poly.pdbx_seq_one_letter_code
_entity_poly.pdbx_strand_id
1 'polypeptide(L)'
;MSEQNIKIGYTQVIWEITSLLQKAESLEEALRTSLGEVVKAVGAEAGTIWFYNVSGDKRIYPSFWIGGADLTGLSLDLGEGIAGTVVKEGKSTVVKDCQKDERWAGRFDEVTGFVTKSMICVPLVNKYEVIGCIQIINKKDGSLYNDDDISLCENLAMLTAIAVDGRGLNLGFTEEKKAIISLRDVTKTFGSGENELQVLKGVNLDIREGEFLVILGESGCGKSTMLNIIGGMDQLSTGTFLFDGKDYSKADEKTLTEYRRHSVGFIFQAYNLMPTLTAEENLDFIGELCEDPMDAAEALERVGLAQRKDNYPAQMSGGQQQRVSIARALVKKPRIILADEPTAALDYETSIEVLTVLEEVIQSGTTLLMVTHNEEIAKMANRVIRMKGGVVAEVIVNRHPARAKELVW
;
A
#
# COMPACT_ATOMS: atom_id res chain seq x y z
N MET A 1 2.10 -47.70 5.15
CA MET A 1 1.58 -47.35 3.81
C MET A 1 2.72 -47.52 2.83
N SER A 2 2.48 -48.03 1.62
CA SER A 2 3.56 -48.18 0.63
C SER A 2 3.98 -46.79 0.09
N GLU A 3 5.24 -46.62 -0.28
CA GLU A 3 5.78 -45.37 -0.90
C GLU A 3 4.91 -44.86 -2.07
N GLN A 4 4.32 -45.75 -2.83
CA GLN A 4 3.40 -45.43 -3.93
C GLN A 4 2.11 -44.75 -3.46
N ASN A 5 1.55 -45.14 -2.32
CA ASN A 5 0.34 -44.51 -1.75
C ASN A 5 0.63 -43.09 -1.18
N ILE A 6 1.87 -42.87 -0.68
CA ILE A 6 2.28 -41.56 -0.20
C ILE A 6 2.46 -40.58 -1.39
N LYS A 7 3.09 -40.99 -2.49
CA LYS A 7 3.27 -40.17 -3.69
C LYS A 7 1.94 -39.77 -4.35
N ILE A 8 0.97 -40.68 -4.41
CA ILE A 8 -0.38 -40.38 -4.93
C ILE A 8 -1.06 -39.33 -4.03
N GLY A 9 -0.90 -39.45 -2.70
CA GLY A 9 -1.45 -38.50 -1.73
C GLY A 9 -0.88 -37.09 -1.92
N TYR A 10 0.42 -36.94 -2.09
CA TYR A 10 1.06 -35.62 -2.27
C TYR A 10 0.72 -34.97 -3.62
N THR A 11 0.61 -35.76 -4.68
CA THR A 11 0.14 -35.23 -5.99
C THR A 11 -1.29 -34.68 -5.88
N GLN A 12 -2.15 -35.34 -5.14
CA GLN A 12 -3.51 -34.86 -4.91
C GLN A 12 -3.50 -33.54 -4.11
N VAL A 13 -2.69 -33.44 -3.06
CA VAL A 13 -2.54 -32.20 -2.26
C VAL A 13 -2.06 -31.04 -3.13
N ILE A 14 -1.07 -31.25 -4.00
CA ILE A 14 -0.57 -30.21 -4.94
C ILE A 14 -1.70 -29.75 -5.87
N TRP A 15 -2.50 -30.66 -6.40
CA TRP A 15 -3.62 -30.33 -7.26
C TRP A 15 -4.70 -29.51 -6.52
N GLU A 16 -5.04 -29.88 -5.29
CA GLU A 16 -5.95 -29.16 -4.43
C GLU A 16 -5.45 -27.74 -4.11
N ILE A 17 -4.17 -27.60 -3.74
CA ILE A 17 -3.52 -26.30 -3.51
C ILE A 17 -3.57 -25.43 -4.77
N THR A 18 -3.24 -25.99 -5.93
CA THR A 18 -3.28 -25.26 -7.21
C THR A 18 -4.69 -24.76 -7.51
N SER A 19 -5.70 -25.60 -7.29
CA SER A 19 -7.11 -25.24 -7.47
C SER A 19 -7.56 -24.15 -6.49
N LEU A 20 -7.15 -24.24 -5.23
CA LEU A 20 -7.43 -23.22 -4.20
C LEU A 20 -6.82 -21.86 -4.57
N LEU A 21 -5.53 -21.85 -4.92
CA LEU A 21 -4.84 -20.62 -5.29
C LEU A 21 -5.36 -19.97 -6.58
N GLN A 22 -5.96 -20.74 -7.50
CA GLN A 22 -6.56 -20.21 -8.73
C GLN A 22 -7.97 -19.66 -8.54
N LYS A 23 -8.79 -20.28 -7.68
CA LYS A 23 -10.23 -20.02 -7.60
C LYS A 23 -10.65 -19.18 -6.39
N ALA A 24 -9.79 -19.05 -5.38
CA ALA A 24 -10.13 -18.33 -4.16
C ALA A 24 -10.33 -16.84 -4.42
N GLU A 25 -11.37 -16.28 -3.85
CA GLU A 25 -11.61 -14.82 -3.85
C GLU A 25 -10.58 -14.10 -2.98
N SER A 26 -10.17 -14.70 -1.86
CA SER A 26 -9.11 -14.21 -0.98
C SER A 26 -7.83 -15.05 -1.11
N LEU A 27 -6.74 -14.41 -1.54
CA LEU A 27 -5.43 -15.05 -1.60
C LEU A 27 -4.92 -15.42 -0.19
N GLU A 28 -5.20 -14.58 0.82
CA GLU A 28 -4.82 -14.83 2.22
C GLU A 28 -5.45 -16.13 2.75
N GLU A 29 -6.75 -16.33 2.51
CA GLU A 29 -7.47 -17.52 2.92
C GLU A 29 -6.95 -18.76 2.17
N ALA A 30 -6.68 -18.63 0.87
CA ALA A 30 -6.10 -19.71 0.06
C ALA A 30 -4.72 -20.11 0.55
N LEU A 31 -3.84 -19.16 0.89
CA LEU A 31 -2.50 -19.43 1.42
C LEU A 31 -2.56 -20.10 2.79
N ARG A 32 -3.44 -19.63 3.69
CA ARG A 32 -3.65 -20.23 5.00
C ARG A 32 -4.17 -21.66 4.88
N THR A 33 -5.15 -21.89 4.03
CA THR A 33 -5.73 -23.23 3.78
C THR A 33 -4.68 -24.16 3.16
N SER A 34 -3.93 -23.68 2.16
CA SER A 34 -2.87 -24.45 1.50
C SER A 34 -1.76 -24.86 2.46
N LEU A 35 -1.35 -23.95 3.35
CA LEU A 35 -0.40 -24.27 4.42
C LEU A 35 -0.94 -25.37 5.34
N GLY A 36 -2.22 -25.26 5.72
CA GLY A 36 -2.90 -26.28 6.55
C GLY A 36 -2.92 -27.67 5.92
N GLU A 37 -3.20 -27.76 4.61
CA GLU A 37 -3.19 -29.03 3.89
C GLU A 37 -1.77 -29.65 3.83
N VAL A 38 -0.73 -28.86 3.64
CA VAL A 38 0.66 -29.37 3.67
C VAL A 38 1.06 -29.80 5.08
N VAL A 39 0.76 -29.01 6.11
CA VAL A 39 1.02 -29.38 7.52
C VAL A 39 0.36 -30.72 7.86
N LYS A 40 -0.88 -30.94 7.43
CA LYS A 40 -1.63 -32.16 7.61
C LYS A 40 -1.04 -33.33 6.82
N ALA A 41 -0.70 -33.13 5.56
CA ALA A 41 -0.16 -34.18 4.67
C ALA A 41 1.21 -34.66 5.14
N VAL A 42 2.09 -33.77 5.60
CA VAL A 42 3.39 -34.08 6.17
C VAL A 42 3.28 -34.68 7.58
N GLY A 43 2.13 -34.53 8.25
CA GLY A 43 1.93 -34.96 9.63
C GLY A 43 2.68 -34.08 10.66
N ALA A 44 2.83 -32.78 10.37
CA ALA A 44 3.51 -31.84 11.24
C ALA A 44 2.59 -31.21 12.30
N GLU A 45 3.16 -30.64 13.36
CA GLU A 45 2.43 -29.93 14.43
C GLU A 45 2.04 -28.50 14.01
N ALA A 46 2.94 -27.82 13.27
CA ALA A 46 2.78 -26.43 12.90
C ALA A 46 3.42 -26.10 11.55
N GLY A 47 3.00 -24.96 10.97
CA GLY A 47 3.61 -24.41 9.77
C GLY A 47 3.46 -22.90 9.75
N THR A 48 4.43 -22.22 9.12
CA THR A 48 4.45 -20.76 9.03
C THR A 48 4.94 -20.32 7.65
N ILE A 49 4.25 -19.36 7.04
CA ILE A 49 4.73 -18.63 5.87
C ILE A 49 5.28 -17.29 6.36
N TRP A 50 6.53 -17.04 6.06
CA TRP A 50 7.25 -15.82 6.36
C TRP A 50 7.50 -15.05 5.08
N PHE A 51 7.29 -13.75 5.10
CA PHE A 51 7.66 -12.89 3.98
C PHE A 51 8.75 -11.91 4.37
N TYR A 52 9.62 -11.62 3.40
CA TYR A 52 10.72 -10.68 3.53
C TYR A 52 10.33 -9.32 2.98
N ASN A 53 10.41 -8.30 3.80
CA ASN A 53 10.14 -6.92 3.40
C ASN A 53 11.35 -6.31 2.67
N VAL A 54 11.48 -6.63 1.37
CA VAL A 54 12.62 -6.23 0.52
C VAL A 54 12.71 -4.72 0.35
N SER A 55 11.57 -4.06 0.16
CA SER A 55 11.49 -2.62 -0.12
C SER A 55 11.49 -1.75 1.12
N GLY A 56 11.28 -2.36 2.31
CA GLY A 56 11.16 -1.64 3.55
C GLY A 56 12.31 -1.83 4.54
N ASP A 57 11.98 -2.18 5.78
CA ASP A 57 12.92 -2.33 6.90
C ASP A 57 13.87 -3.53 6.78
N LYS A 58 13.74 -4.31 5.70
CA LYS A 58 14.55 -5.50 5.40
C LYS A 58 14.48 -6.57 6.48
N ARG A 59 13.31 -6.71 7.12
CA ARG A 59 13.01 -7.74 8.10
C ARG A 59 12.07 -8.80 7.53
N ILE A 60 11.99 -9.94 8.20
CA ILE A 60 11.18 -11.09 7.81
C ILE A 60 10.05 -11.23 8.84
N TYR A 61 8.81 -11.30 8.36
CA TYR A 61 7.60 -11.30 9.18
C TYR A 61 6.78 -12.57 8.98
N PRO A 62 6.26 -13.18 10.07
CA PRO A 62 5.30 -14.27 9.95
C PRO A 62 3.97 -13.70 9.48
N SER A 63 3.49 -14.16 8.32
CA SER A 63 2.26 -13.64 7.71
C SER A 63 1.09 -14.62 7.83
N PHE A 64 1.38 -15.92 7.74
CA PHE A 64 0.39 -16.97 7.92
C PHE A 64 0.99 -18.09 8.76
N TRP A 65 0.23 -18.59 9.73
CA TRP A 65 0.65 -19.75 10.55
C TRP A 65 -0.53 -20.63 10.91
N ILE A 66 -0.25 -21.93 11.06
CA ILE A 66 -1.17 -22.99 11.46
C ILE A 66 -0.53 -23.75 12.62
N GLY A 67 -1.28 -24.00 13.68
CA GLY A 67 -0.78 -24.65 14.89
C GLY A 67 0.23 -23.79 15.67
N GLY A 68 0.79 -24.34 16.73
CA GLY A 68 1.77 -23.62 17.55
C GLY A 68 1.15 -22.46 18.32
N ALA A 69 1.86 -21.33 18.34
CA ALA A 69 1.52 -20.15 19.11
C ALA A 69 1.20 -18.95 18.19
N ASP A 70 0.69 -17.88 18.79
CA ASP A 70 0.52 -16.59 18.13
C ASP A 70 1.86 -15.93 17.84
N LEU A 71 2.14 -15.63 16.57
CA LEU A 71 3.37 -15.00 16.11
C LEU A 71 3.19 -13.50 15.83
N THR A 72 2.07 -12.90 16.18
CA THR A 72 1.78 -11.48 15.95
C THR A 72 2.84 -10.59 16.58
N GLY A 73 3.35 -9.62 15.83
CA GLY A 73 4.35 -8.66 16.29
C GLY A 73 5.79 -9.18 16.33
N LEU A 74 6.03 -10.44 15.94
CA LEU A 74 7.38 -10.99 15.85
C LEU A 74 8.00 -10.71 14.49
N SER A 75 9.33 -10.64 14.42
CA SER A 75 10.09 -10.49 13.19
C SER A 75 11.51 -10.98 13.34
N LEU A 76 12.18 -11.27 12.24
CA LEU A 76 13.57 -11.73 12.14
C LEU A 76 14.38 -10.76 11.27
N ASP A 77 15.65 -10.59 11.61
CA ASP A 77 16.59 -9.94 10.71
C ASP A 77 17.05 -10.92 9.61
N LEU A 78 17.49 -10.38 8.47
CA LEU A 78 18.01 -11.21 7.39
C LEU A 78 19.26 -11.97 7.83
N GLY A 79 19.19 -13.30 7.81
CA GLY A 79 20.24 -14.19 8.32
C GLY A 79 20.07 -14.58 9.81
N GLU A 80 19.08 -14.05 10.51
CA GLU A 80 18.76 -14.44 11.88
C GLU A 80 17.91 -15.71 11.89
N GLY A 81 18.33 -16.68 12.69
CA GLY A 81 17.64 -17.96 12.81
C GLY A 81 17.70 -18.80 11.53
N ILE A 82 17.00 -19.92 11.54
CA ILE A 82 16.91 -20.81 10.37
C ILE A 82 16.14 -20.13 9.24
N ALA A 83 15.02 -19.48 9.52
CA ALA A 83 14.22 -18.76 8.52
C ALA A 83 15.00 -17.62 7.86
N GLY A 84 15.65 -16.76 8.66
CA GLY A 84 16.47 -15.67 8.14
C GLY A 84 17.65 -16.14 7.29
N THR A 85 18.26 -17.25 7.66
CA THR A 85 19.34 -17.88 6.89
C THR A 85 18.82 -18.41 5.55
N VAL A 86 17.67 -19.11 5.53
CA VAL A 86 17.05 -19.63 4.29
C VAL A 86 16.67 -18.50 3.35
N VAL A 87 16.10 -17.40 3.86
CA VAL A 87 15.77 -16.21 3.04
C VAL A 87 17.03 -15.58 2.47
N LYS A 88 18.10 -15.49 3.24
CA LYS A 88 19.39 -14.91 2.82
C LYS A 88 20.09 -15.74 1.75
N GLU A 89 20.10 -17.07 1.92
CA GLU A 89 20.85 -17.99 1.06
C GLU A 89 20.05 -18.51 -0.13
N GLY A 90 18.72 -18.46 -0.07
CA GLY A 90 17.81 -18.99 -1.08
C GLY A 90 17.86 -20.51 -1.21
N LYS A 91 18.21 -21.24 -0.12
CA LYS A 91 18.38 -22.70 -0.13
C LYS A 91 17.50 -23.37 0.90
N SER A 92 16.81 -24.43 0.49
CA SER A 92 16.04 -25.30 1.39
C SER A 92 16.93 -25.95 2.44
N THR A 93 16.42 -26.08 3.65
CA THR A 93 17.11 -26.67 4.79
C THR A 93 16.17 -27.59 5.57
N VAL A 94 16.70 -28.75 5.99
CA VAL A 94 16.06 -29.67 6.92
C VAL A 94 16.88 -29.73 8.20
N VAL A 95 16.25 -29.41 9.32
CA VAL A 95 16.89 -29.44 10.64
C VAL A 95 16.26 -30.55 11.47
N LYS A 96 17.10 -31.53 11.85
CA LYS A 96 16.66 -32.72 12.61
C LYS A 96 16.50 -32.45 14.11
N ASP A 97 17.29 -31.52 14.63
CA ASP A 97 17.29 -31.10 16.04
C ASP A 97 17.59 -29.60 16.07
N CYS A 98 16.54 -28.79 16.16
CA CYS A 98 16.67 -27.34 16.11
C CYS A 98 17.45 -26.77 17.29
N GLN A 99 17.36 -27.40 18.48
CA GLN A 99 18.03 -26.92 19.66
C GLN A 99 19.58 -27.12 19.62
N LYS A 100 20.07 -27.98 18.70
CA LYS A 100 21.48 -28.19 18.44
C LYS A 100 22.01 -27.49 17.19
N ASP A 101 21.16 -26.83 16.43
CA ASP A 101 21.59 -26.11 15.23
C ASP A 101 22.10 -24.72 15.62
N GLU A 102 23.33 -24.39 15.20
CA GLU A 102 23.99 -23.12 15.53
C GLU A 102 23.21 -21.87 15.07
N ARG A 103 22.32 -22.03 14.05
CA ARG A 103 21.45 -20.96 13.55
C ARG A 103 20.17 -20.78 14.38
N TRP A 104 19.93 -21.65 15.37
CA TRP A 104 18.68 -21.64 16.12
C TRP A 104 18.48 -20.34 16.90
N ALA A 105 17.36 -19.67 16.68
CA ALA A 105 16.93 -18.47 17.42
C ALA A 105 15.85 -18.85 18.46
N GLY A 106 16.26 -19.38 19.60
CA GLY A 106 15.37 -19.92 20.63
C GLY A 106 14.40 -18.93 21.28
N ARG A 107 14.60 -17.62 21.06
CA ARG A 107 13.74 -16.56 21.61
C ARG A 107 12.25 -16.69 21.23
N PHE A 108 11.95 -17.34 20.10
CA PHE A 108 10.56 -17.57 19.67
C PHE A 108 9.90 -18.62 20.54
N ASP A 109 10.61 -19.70 20.86
CA ASP A 109 10.12 -20.74 21.78
C ASP A 109 9.90 -20.17 23.18
N GLU A 110 10.81 -19.29 23.66
CA GLU A 110 10.68 -18.62 24.94
C GLU A 110 9.44 -17.71 25.04
N VAL A 111 9.18 -16.92 23.98
CA VAL A 111 8.03 -16.00 23.94
C VAL A 111 6.71 -16.75 23.74
N THR A 112 6.71 -17.79 22.92
CA THR A 112 5.48 -18.49 22.51
C THR A 112 5.14 -19.69 23.39
N GLY A 113 6.11 -20.23 24.11
CA GLY A 113 5.98 -21.49 24.87
C GLY A 113 5.89 -22.74 23.96
N PHE A 114 6.05 -22.59 22.65
CA PHE A 114 6.06 -23.68 21.70
C PHE A 114 7.48 -24.24 21.55
N VAL A 115 7.66 -25.55 21.70
CA VAL A 115 8.99 -26.18 21.61
C VAL A 115 9.25 -26.68 20.21
N THR A 116 10.14 -26.02 19.50
CA THR A 116 10.56 -26.41 18.15
C THR A 116 11.67 -27.48 18.23
N LYS A 117 11.40 -28.68 17.70
CA LYS A 117 12.32 -29.84 17.74
C LYS A 117 12.98 -30.05 16.37
N SER A 118 12.19 -30.10 15.32
CA SER A 118 12.67 -30.34 13.95
C SER A 118 11.88 -29.50 12.95
N MET A 119 12.49 -29.16 11.82
CA MET A 119 11.78 -28.42 10.78
C MET A 119 12.28 -28.67 9.36
N ILE A 120 11.41 -28.44 8.40
CA ILE A 120 11.75 -28.08 7.02
C ILE A 120 11.60 -26.57 6.88
N CYS A 121 12.56 -25.90 6.26
CA CYS A 121 12.45 -24.52 5.87
C CYS A 121 12.84 -24.38 4.40
N VAL A 122 11.92 -23.89 3.56
CA VAL A 122 12.08 -23.74 2.11
C VAL A 122 11.90 -22.31 1.69
N PRO A 123 12.71 -21.74 0.77
CA PRO A 123 12.59 -20.36 0.34
C PRO A 123 11.38 -20.17 -0.59
N LEU A 124 10.75 -19.00 -0.48
CA LEU A 124 9.80 -18.46 -1.45
C LEU A 124 10.59 -17.66 -2.47
N VAL A 125 10.72 -18.19 -3.68
CA VAL A 125 11.49 -17.55 -4.75
C VAL A 125 10.55 -17.14 -5.87
N ASN A 126 10.47 -15.84 -6.15
CA ASN A 126 9.82 -15.34 -7.36
C ASN A 126 10.83 -15.27 -8.51
N LYS A 127 10.43 -14.67 -9.63
CA LYS A 127 11.27 -14.59 -10.85
C LYS A 127 12.62 -13.88 -10.62
N TYR A 128 12.73 -13.03 -9.61
CA TYR A 128 13.85 -12.10 -9.43
C TYR A 128 14.61 -12.27 -8.11
N GLU A 129 13.94 -12.70 -7.05
CA GLU A 129 14.50 -12.67 -5.68
C GLU A 129 13.80 -13.64 -4.73
N VAL A 130 14.40 -13.81 -3.54
CA VAL A 130 13.76 -14.53 -2.43
C VAL A 130 12.86 -13.58 -1.68
N ILE A 131 11.56 -13.86 -1.69
CA ILE A 131 10.51 -13.03 -1.07
C ILE A 131 10.08 -13.52 0.31
N GLY A 132 10.66 -14.62 0.79
CA GLY A 132 10.31 -15.19 2.09
C GLY A 132 10.71 -16.65 2.24
N CYS A 133 10.08 -17.35 3.18
CA CYS A 133 10.23 -18.80 3.34
C CYS A 133 8.97 -19.45 3.94
N ILE A 134 8.87 -20.76 3.79
CA ILE A 134 7.88 -21.60 4.49
C ILE A 134 8.61 -22.51 5.47
N GLN A 135 8.10 -22.57 6.71
CA GLN A 135 8.54 -23.51 7.72
C GLN A 135 7.44 -24.52 8.02
N ILE A 136 7.79 -25.80 8.08
CA ILE A 136 6.95 -26.90 8.56
C ILE A 136 7.66 -27.53 9.76
N ILE A 137 6.98 -27.56 10.91
CA ILE A 137 7.61 -27.71 12.19
C ILE A 137 7.07 -28.95 12.92
N ASN A 138 7.96 -29.74 13.52
CA ASN A 138 7.71 -30.89 14.37
C ASN A 138 6.84 -31.96 13.72
N LYS A 139 7.46 -33.02 13.20
CA LYS A 139 6.71 -34.19 12.75
C LYS A 139 6.09 -34.92 13.95
N LYS A 140 4.75 -35.13 13.95
CA LYS A 140 3.97 -35.63 15.10
C LYS A 140 4.38 -37.03 15.55
N ASP A 141 4.81 -37.86 14.61
CA ASP A 141 5.26 -39.23 14.88
C ASP A 141 6.73 -39.32 15.32
N GLY A 142 7.42 -38.17 15.38
CA GLY A 142 8.84 -38.07 15.75
C GLY A 142 9.79 -38.60 14.68
N SER A 143 9.30 -38.99 13.50
CA SER A 143 10.14 -39.41 12.39
C SER A 143 10.88 -38.22 11.78
N LEU A 144 11.92 -38.48 11.01
CA LEU A 144 12.62 -37.44 10.23
C LEU A 144 11.84 -37.10 8.97
N TYR A 145 11.98 -35.87 8.52
CA TYR A 145 11.48 -35.44 7.21
C TYR A 145 12.24 -36.16 6.10
N ASN A 146 11.54 -36.60 5.09
CA ASN A 146 12.08 -37.30 3.92
C ASN A 146 12.05 -36.39 2.66
N ASP A 147 12.59 -36.86 1.55
CA ASP A 147 12.69 -36.11 0.29
C ASP A 147 11.31 -35.79 -0.30
N ASP A 148 10.29 -36.65 -0.10
CA ASP A 148 8.94 -36.37 -0.57
C ASP A 148 8.27 -35.25 0.26
N ASP A 149 8.52 -35.19 1.60
CA ASP A 149 8.09 -34.09 2.47
C ASP A 149 8.70 -32.74 2.01
N ILE A 150 10.01 -32.77 1.68
CA ILE A 150 10.73 -31.58 1.20
C ILE A 150 10.14 -31.11 -0.13
N SER A 151 9.97 -32.05 -1.08
CA SER A 151 9.40 -31.76 -2.39
C SER A 151 8.00 -31.17 -2.33
N LEU A 152 7.15 -31.65 -1.40
CA LEU A 152 5.82 -31.10 -1.18
C LEU A 152 5.90 -29.64 -0.67
N CYS A 153 6.79 -29.36 0.30
CA CYS A 153 7.01 -28.01 0.82
C CYS A 153 7.57 -27.05 -0.25
N GLU A 154 8.49 -27.50 -1.10
CA GLU A 154 9.04 -26.72 -2.21
C GLU A 154 7.98 -26.42 -3.28
N ASN A 155 7.10 -27.37 -3.59
CA ASN A 155 5.97 -27.14 -4.48
C ASN A 155 5.00 -26.08 -3.90
N LEU A 156 4.67 -26.16 -2.59
CA LEU A 156 3.87 -25.13 -1.95
C LEU A 156 4.57 -23.77 -2.03
N ALA A 157 5.88 -23.71 -1.78
CA ALA A 157 6.65 -22.48 -1.85
C ALA A 157 6.63 -21.86 -3.26
N MET A 158 6.82 -22.67 -4.29
CA MET A 158 6.75 -22.24 -5.69
C MET A 158 5.36 -21.71 -6.05
N LEU A 159 4.30 -22.45 -5.73
CA LEU A 159 2.92 -22.05 -6.01
C LEU A 159 2.53 -20.77 -5.24
N THR A 160 2.98 -20.64 -3.99
CA THR A 160 2.80 -19.44 -3.17
C THR A 160 3.48 -18.24 -3.82
N ALA A 161 4.75 -18.38 -4.23
CA ALA A 161 5.51 -17.30 -4.86
C ALA A 161 4.85 -16.82 -6.16
N ILE A 162 4.37 -17.76 -7.02
CA ILE A 162 3.64 -17.44 -8.25
C ILE A 162 2.32 -16.72 -7.94
N ALA A 163 1.57 -17.19 -6.95
CA ALA A 163 0.28 -16.59 -6.58
C ALA A 163 0.43 -15.18 -6.02
N VAL A 164 1.47 -14.94 -5.23
CA VAL A 164 1.81 -13.63 -4.67
C VAL A 164 2.25 -12.66 -5.77
N ASP A 165 3.12 -13.09 -6.68
CA ASP A 165 3.59 -12.27 -7.81
C ASP A 165 2.45 -11.89 -8.77
N GLY A 166 1.58 -12.85 -9.09
CA GLY A 166 0.47 -12.66 -10.03
C GLY A 166 -0.73 -11.87 -9.50
N ARG A 167 -0.98 -11.89 -8.18
CA ARG A 167 -2.16 -11.27 -7.56
C ARG A 167 -1.84 -10.05 -6.69
N GLY A 168 -0.56 -9.72 -6.51
CA GLY A 168 -0.15 -8.58 -5.71
C GLY A 168 -0.60 -8.69 -4.25
N LEU A 169 -0.17 -9.73 -3.53
CA LEU A 169 -0.47 -9.86 -2.11
C LEU A 169 0.13 -8.67 -1.36
N ASN A 170 -0.75 -7.84 -0.80
CA ASN A 170 -0.31 -6.83 0.16
C ASN A 170 0.01 -7.56 1.47
N LEU A 171 1.28 -7.87 1.66
CA LEU A 171 1.78 -8.70 2.77
C LEU A 171 1.60 -8.08 4.16
N GLY A 172 0.92 -6.91 4.23
CA GLY A 172 0.66 -6.24 5.51
C GLY A 172 1.93 -5.91 6.27
N PHE A 173 3.10 -5.88 5.61
CA PHE A 173 4.26 -5.20 6.15
C PHE A 173 3.87 -3.74 6.29
N THR A 174 3.20 -3.44 7.37
CA THR A 174 3.21 -2.09 7.88
C THR A 174 4.65 -1.80 8.29
N GLU A 175 5.52 -1.44 7.30
CA GLU A 175 6.32 -0.31 7.63
C GLU A 175 5.32 0.64 8.25
N GLU A 176 5.59 1.13 9.44
CA GLU A 176 5.09 2.45 9.78
C GLU A 176 5.73 3.39 8.77
N LYS A 177 5.15 3.42 7.53
CA LYS A 177 5.56 4.41 6.53
C LYS A 177 5.52 5.71 7.28
N LYS A 178 6.66 6.37 7.35
CA LYS A 178 6.82 7.64 8.06
C LYS A 178 5.64 8.53 7.72
N ALA A 179 4.96 9.05 8.73
CA ALA A 179 3.91 10.03 8.50
C ALA A 179 4.54 11.24 7.82
N ILE A 180 4.18 11.47 6.55
CA ILE A 180 4.58 12.68 5.83
C ILE A 180 3.78 13.88 6.33
N ILE A 181 2.53 13.65 6.75
CA ILE A 181 1.66 14.66 7.36
C ILE A 181 1.13 14.13 8.69
N SER A 182 1.17 14.98 9.71
CA SER A 182 0.54 14.74 11.00
C SER A 182 -0.31 15.92 11.41
N LEU A 183 -1.59 15.67 11.64
CA LEU A 183 -2.54 16.62 12.22
C LEU A 183 -2.86 16.17 13.63
N ARG A 184 -2.80 17.11 14.60
CA ARG A 184 -3.14 16.84 16.01
C ARG A 184 -4.07 17.94 16.53
N ASP A 185 -5.27 17.53 16.93
CA ASP A 185 -6.34 18.38 17.50
C ASP A 185 -6.63 19.63 16.64
N VAL A 186 -6.56 19.44 15.28
CA VAL A 186 -6.70 20.56 14.35
C VAL A 186 -8.15 21.05 14.34
N THR A 187 -8.32 22.34 14.59
CA THR A 187 -9.59 23.03 14.45
C THR A 187 -9.55 24.10 13.37
N LYS A 188 -10.70 24.39 12.80
CA LYS A 188 -10.89 25.54 11.91
C LYS A 188 -12.23 26.19 12.19
N THR A 189 -12.18 27.47 12.47
CA THR A 189 -13.33 28.31 12.70
C THR A 189 -13.32 29.49 11.74
N PHE A 190 -14.44 29.80 11.13
CA PHE A 190 -14.66 30.96 10.26
C PHE A 190 -15.61 31.94 10.94
N GLY A 191 -15.46 33.21 10.59
CA GLY A 191 -16.27 34.28 11.18
C GLY A 191 -15.78 34.72 12.57
N SER A 192 -16.58 35.55 13.24
CA SER A 192 -16.32 36.04 14.60
C SER A 192 -17.63 36.38 15.32
N GLY A 193 -17.62 36.24 16.63
CA GLY A 193 -18.78 36.53 17.48
C GLY A 193 -19.98 35.63 17.21
N GLU A 194 -21.19 36.19 17.04
CA GLU A 194 -22.41 35.40 16.83
C GLU A 194 -22.46 34.61 15.51
N ASN A 195 -21.59 34.93 14.53
CA ASN A 195 -21.51 34.25 13.24
C ASN A 195 -20.31 33.27 13.16
N GLU A 196 -19.80 32.82 14.28
CA GLU A 196 -18.73 31.89 14.37
C GLU A 196 -19.18 30.49 13.94
N LEU A 197 -18.52 29.92 12.92
CA LEU A 197 -18.78 28.57 12.44
C LEU A 197 -17.52 27.71 12.56
N GLN A 198 -17.52 26.76 13.48
CA GLN A 198 -16.45 25.78 13.61
C GLN A 198 -16.65 24.63 12.62
N VAL A 199 -15.81 24.58 11.58
CA VAL A 199 -15.87 23.60 10.49
C VAL A 199 -15.05 22.35 10.80
N LEU A 200 -13.84 22.50 11.39
CA LEU A 200 -13.04 21.36 11.89
C LEU A 200 -13.01 21.40 13.42
N LYS A 201 -13.19 20.24 14.04
CA LYS A 201 -13.45 20.12 15.49
C LYS A 201 -12.49 19.14 16.18
N GLY A 202 -11.17 19.38 16.07
CA GLY A 202 -10.17 18.52 16.69
C GLY A 202 -9.81 17.31 15.82
N VAL A 203 -9.43 17.57 14.57
CA VAL A 203 -9.02 16.50 13.63
C VAL A 203 -7.66 15.95 14.01
N ASN A 204 -7.59 14.62 14.17
CA ASN A 204 -6.36 13.87 14.36
C ASN A 204 -6.19 12.92 13.16
N LEU A 205 -5.09 13.07 12.41
CA LEU A 205 -4.85 12.28 11.20
C LEU A 205 -3.36 12.23 10.88
N ASP A 206 -2.86 11.02 10.58
CA ASP A 206 -1.55 10.82 9.95
C ASP A 206 -1.75 10.36 8.51
N ILE A 207 -1.03 10.96 7.56
CA ILE A 207 -0.93 10.54 6.17
C ILE A 207 0.48 10.01 5.95
N ARG A 208 0.58 8.80 5.40
CA ARG A 208 1.86 8.10 5.20
C ARG A 208 2.44 8.43 3.83
N GLU A 209 3.77 8.41 3.72
CA GLU A 209 4.44 8.64 2.44
C GLU A 209 4.10 7.54 1.43
N GLY A 210 3.80 7.94 0.17
CA GLY A 210 3.35 7.02 -0.90
C GLY A 210 2.01 6.33 -0.62
N GLU A 211 1.16 6.92 0.24
CA GLU A 211 -0.20 6.44 0.50
C GLU A 211 -1.20 7.09 -0.47
N PHE A 212 -2.15 6.31 -0.96
CA PHE A 212 -3.39 6.85 -1.51
C PHE A 212 -4.46 6.88 -0.42
N LEU A 213 -4.80 8.08 0.04
CA LEU A 213 -5.82 8.34 1.04
C LEU A 213 -7.03 9.02 0.39
N VAL A 214 -8.21 8.47 0.61
CA VAL A 214 -9.48 9.11 0.20
C VAL A 214 -10.23 9.63 1.41
N ILE A 215 -10.75 10.85 1.30
CA ILE A 215 -11.63 11.46 2.29
C ILE A 215 -13.05 11.49 1.73
N LEU A 216 -13.93 10.74 2.36
CA LEU A 216 -15.37 10.72 2.10
C LEU A 216 -16.14 11.52 3.14
N GLY A 217 -17.32 12.00 2.78
CA GLY A 217 -18.26 12.63 3.69
C GLY A 217 -19.27 13.53 2.97
N GLU A 218 -20.29 13.92 3.69
CA GLU A 218 -21.36 14.79 3.19
C GLU A 218 -20.82 16.18 2.80
N SER A 219 -21.56 16.91 1.95
CA SER A 219 -21.23 18.29 1.63
C SER A 219 -21.21 19.16 2.89
N GLY A 220 -20.21 20.03 3.01
CA GLY A 220 -20.07 20.92 4.16
C GLY A 220 -19.48 20.29 5.43
N CYS A 221 -19.10 19.01 5.45
CA CYS A 221 -18.52 18.38 6.65
C CYS A 221 -17.03 18.75 6.92
N GLY A 222 -16.39 19.59 6.07
CA GLY A 222 -15.04 20.10 6.28
C GLY A 222 -13.95 19.47 5.42
N LYS A 223 -14.25 18.62 4.43
CA LYS A 223 -13.27 17.92 3.56
C LYS A 223 -12.33 18.89 2.83
N SER A 224 -12.90 19.82 2.04
CA SER A 224 -12.11 20.81 1.29
C SER A 224 -11.38 21.79 2.22
N THR A 225 -11.95 22.12 3.38
CA THR A 225 -11.25 22.90 4.41
C THR A 225 -10.02 22.18 4.93
N MET A 226 -10.11 20.88 5.21
CA MET A 226 -8.97 20.07 5.63
C MET A 226 -7.92 19.96 4.50
N LEU A 227 -8.38 19.74 3.26
CA LEU A 227 -7.49 19.72 2.08
C LEU A 227 -6.74 21.05 1.93
N ASN A 228 -7.42 22.19 2.10
CA ASN A 228 -6.81 23.52 2.00
C ASN A 228 -5.78 23.77 3.10
N ILE A 229 -6.04 23.34 4.33
CA ILE A 229 -5.06 23.46 5.43
C ILE A 229 -3.83 22.60 5.14
N ILE A 230 -4.02 21.34 4.77
CA ILE A 230 -2.93 20.44 4.39
C ILE A 230 -2.15 20.99 3.21
N GLY A 231 -2.82 21.62 2.26
CA GLY A 231 -2.18 22.24 1.10
C GLY A 231 -1.54 23.60 1.35
N GLY A 232 -1.65 24.14 2.56
CA GLY A 232 -1.13 25.47 2.89
C GLY A 232 -1.86 26.62 2.20
N MET A 233 -3.10 26.39 1.73
CA MET A 233 -3.99 27.41 1.14
C MET A 233 -4.78 28.15 2.19
N ASP A 234 -4.95 27.54 3.37
CA ASP A 234 -5.61 28.12 4.53
C ASP A 234 -4.86 27.74 5.81
N GLN A 235 -5.08 28.47 6.88
CA GLN A 235 -4.46 28.24 8.18
C GLN A 235 -5.45 27.59 9.15
N LEU A 236 -4.97 26.69 9.99
CA LEU A 236 -5.75 26.15 11.11
C LEU A 236 -6.01 27.23 12.16
N SER A 237 -7.08 27.10 12.94
CA SER A 237 -7.36 27.99 14.06
C SER A 237 -6.59 27.57 15.32
N THR A 238 -6.59 26.28 15.65
CA THR A 238 -5.79 25.69 16.75
C THR A 238 -5.36 24.26 16.38
N GLY A 239 -4.39 23.74 17.12
CA GLY A 239 -3.86 22.39 16.91
C GLY A 239 -2.46 22.42 16.28
N THR A 240 -2.01 21.26 15.78
CA THR A 240 -0.69 21.12 15.18
C THR A 240 -0.79 20.51 13.79
N PHE A 241 -0.05 21.09 12.83
CA PHE A 241 0.15 20.58 11.48
C PHE A 241 1.65 20.39 11.22
N LEU A 242 2.08 19.14 11.09
CA LEU A 242 3.44 18.79 10.72
C LEU A 242 3.48 18.24 9.30
N PHE A 243 4.46 18.67 8.51
CA PHE A 243 4.82 18.08 7.23
C PHE A 243 6.29 17.67 7.27
N ASP A 244 6.56 16.40 7.05
CA ASP A 244 7.88 15.78 7.15
C ASP A 244 8.61 16.13 8.47
N GLY A 245 7.87 16.17 9.58
CA GLY A 245 8.35 16.52 10.91
C GLY A 245 8.55 18.02 11.17
N LYS A 246 8.41 18.89 10.16
CA LYS A 246 8.47 20.35 10.32
C LYS A 246 7.09 20.92 10.66
N ASP A 247 7.05 21.82 11.64
CA ASP A 247 5.80 22.45 12.09
C ASP A 247 5.39 23.63 11.19
N TYR A 248 4.17 23.53 10.63
CA TYR A 248 3.53 24.54 9.79
C TYR A 248 2.30 25.17 10.46
N SER A 249 2.00 24.84 11.73
CA SER A 249 0.79 25.27 12.43
C SER A 249 0.61 26.79 12.47
N LYS A 250 1.74 27.52 12.53
CA LYS A 250 1.78 29.00 12.59
C LYS A 250 2.69 29.58 11.51
N ALA A 251 2.84 28.86 10.38
CA ALA A 251 3.68 29.31 9.28
C ALA A 251 3.12 30.60 8.67
N ASP A 252 4.01 31.54 8.36
CA ASP A 252 3.65 32.75 7.63
C ASP A 252 3.40 32.46 6.14
N GLU A 253 2.83 33.41 5.43
CA GLU A 253 2.47 33.23 4.01
C GLU A 253 3.71 32.93 3.13
N LYS A 254 4.88 33.46 3.48
CA LYS A 254 6.11 33.15 2.76
C LYS A 254 6.49 31.68 2.91
N THR A 255 6.46 31.15 4.12
CA THR A 255 6.74 29.75 4.42
C THR A 255 5.72 28.82 3.75
N LEU A 256 4.43 29.17 3.77
CA LEU A 256 3.37 28.41 3.09
C LEU A 256 3.53 28.46 1.56
N THR A 257 3.99 29.58 1.00
CA THR A 257 4.29 29.70 -0.44
C THR A 257 5.43 28.78 -0.86
N GLU A 258 6.52 28.71 -0.08
CA GLU A 258 7.63 27.78 -0.34
C GLU A 258 7.15 26.31 -0.17
N TYR A 259 6.34 26.02 0.83
CA TYR A 259 5.75 24.70 1.01
C TYR A 259 4.90 24.28 -0.20
N ARG A 260 3.99 25.15 -0.68
CA ARG A 260 3.20 24.91 -1.88
C ARG A 260 4.05 24.74 -3.13
N ARG A 261 5.14 25.51 -3.25
CA ARG A 261 6.04 25.45 -4.40
C ARG A 261 6.76 24.12 -4.51
N HIS A 262 7.34 23.63 -3.42
CA HIS A 262 8.26 22.50 -3.45
C HIS A 262 7.62 21.15 -3.08
N SER A 263 6.50 21.15 -2.36
CA SER A 263 6.01 19.91 -1.76
C SER A 263 4.63 19.49 -2.23
N VAL A 264 3.78 20.42 -2.71
CA VAL A 264 2.36 20.16 -2.94
C VAL A 264 1.97 20.36 -4.40
N GLY A 265 1.38 19.35 -5.02
CA GLY A 265 0.65 19.44 -6.28
C GLY A 265 -0.85 19.54 -6.02
N PHE A 266 -1.57 20.43 -6.71
CA PHE A 266 -3.02 20.57 -6.60
C PHE A 266 -3.71 20.14 -7.87
N ILE A 267 -4.79 19.36 -7.73
CA ILE A 267 -5.74 18.99 -8.78
C ILE A 267 -7.11 19.47 -8.33
N PHE A 268 -7.69 20.41 -9.04
CA PHE A 268 -8.97 21.02 -8.71
C PHE A 268 -10.11 20.46 -9.56
N GLN A 269 -11.32 20.49 -9.04
CA GLN A 269 -12.53 20.12 -9.76
C GLN A 269 -12.76 20.97 -11.02
N ALA A 270 -12.43 22.26 -10.98
CA ALA A 270 -12.63 23.21 -12.08
C ALA A 270 -11.40 23.34 -13.01
N TYR A 271 -10.46 22.36 -12.98
CA TYR A 271 -9.23 22.30 -13.75
C TYR A 271 -8.27 23.48 -13.52
N ASN A 272 -8.75 24.71 -13.41
CA ASN A 272 -8.00 25.97 -13.18
C ASN A 272 -6.83 26.17 -14.17
N LEU A 273 -7.07 25.82 -15.45
CA LEU A 273 -6.13 26.10 -16.53
C LEU A 273 -6.23 27.56 -16.98
N MET A 274 -5.11 28.13 -17.40
CA MET A 274 -5.08 29.45 -18.03
C MET A 274 -5.63 29.32 -19.46
N PRO A 275 -6.77 29.96 -19.80
CA PRO A 275 -7.46 29.72 -21.07
C PRO A 275 -6.70 30.32 -22.27
N THR A 276 -5.78 31.23 -22.01
CA THR A 276 -4.95 31.93 -23.03
C THR A 276 -3.63 31.24 -23.31
N LEU A 277 -3.29 30.20 -22.58
CA LEU A 277 -2.09 29.39 -22.72
C LEU A 277 -2.43 28.01 -23.27
N THR A 278 -1.56 27.44 -24.09
CA THR A 278 -1.64 26.04 -24.54
C THR A 278 -1.47 25.08 -23.39
N ALA A 279 -1.63 23.77 -23.62
CA ALA A 279 -1.39 22.76 -22.60
C ALA A 279 0.07 22.82 -22.12
N GLU A 280 1.04 22.85 -23.03
CA GLU A 280 2.47 22.92 -22.72
C GLU A 280 2.79 24.21 -21.93
N GLU A 281 2.35 25.37 -22.41
CA GLU A 281 2.55 26.66 -21.73
C GLU A 281 1.93 26.74 -20.33
N ASN A 282 0.79 26.05 -20.09
CA ASN A 282 0.20 25.93 -18.75
C ASN A 282 1.12 25.17 -17.77
N LEU A 283 1.89 24.22 -18.27
CA LEU A 283 2.86 23.45 -17.50
C LEU A 283 4.16 24.25 -17.30
N ASP A 284 4.70 24.84 -18.37
CA ASP A 284 5.93 25.66 -18.36
C ASP A 284 5.81 26.81 -17.38
N PHE A 285 4.66 27.49 -17.35
CA PHE A 285 4.40 28.57 -16.40
C PHE A 285 4.59 28.14 -14.94
N ILE A 286 4.22 26.91 -14.59
CA ILE A 286 4.45 26.36 -13.25
C ILE A 286 5.90 25.91 -13.11
N GLY A 287 6.50 25.36 -14.17
CA GLY A 287 7.90 24.94 -14.21
C GLY A 287 8.86 26.08 -13.88
N GLU A 288 8.61 27.29 -14.41
CA GLU A 288 9.43 28.49 -14.12
C GLU A 288 9.47 28.87 -12.62
N LEU A 289 8.48 28.42 -11.84
CA LEU A 289 8.44 28.65 -10.39
C LEU A 289 9.23 27.59 -9.59
N CYS A 290 9.73 26.55 -10.23
CA CYS A 290 10.41 25.42 -9.60
C CYS A 290 11.90 25.43 -9.89
N GLU A 291 12.72 24.89 -8.97
CA GLU A 291 14.18 24.79 -9.14
C GLU A 291 14.57 23.64 -10.09
N ASP A 292 13.86 22.52 -10.04
CA ASP A 292 14.11 21.32 -10.87
C ASP A 292 12.76 20.75 -11.37
N PRO A 293 12.08 21.43 -12.31
CA PRO A 293 10.82 20.96 -12.84
C PRO A 293 11.01 19.72 -13.73
N MET A 294 9.93 18.92 -13.86
CA MET A 294 9.79 17.97 -14.95
C MET A 294 9.58 18.75 -16.25
N ASP A 295 10.12 18.24 -17.34
CA ASP A 295 9.86 18.79 -18.67
C ASP A 295 8.34 18.71 -18.99
N ALA A 296 7.79 19.80 -19.57
CA ALA A 296 6.35 19.90 -19.83
C ALA A 296 5.88 18.85 -20.85
N ALA A 297 6.69 18.58 -21.88
CA ALA A 297 6.37 17.56 -22.86
C ALA A 297 6.38 16.15 -22.25
N GLU A 298 7.36 15.84 -21.37
CA GLU A 298 7.40 14.60 -20.60
C GLU A 298 6.17 14.47 -19.69
N ALA A 299 5.76 15.53 -19.00
CA ALA A 299 4.59 15.53 -18.13
C ALA A 299 3.30 15.30 -18.92
N LEU A 300 3.16 15.88 -20.13
CA LEU A 300 2.02 15.64 -21.02
C LEU A 300 2.01 14.21 -21.58
N GLU A 301 3.19 13.64 -21.86
CA GLU A 301 3.28 12.24 -22.31
C GLU A 301 2.80 11.29 -21.22
N ARG A 302 3.19 11.50 -19.95
CA ARG A 302 2.75 10.68 -18.79
C ARG A 302 1.24 10.64 -18.61
N VAL A 303 0.53 11.69 -19.02
CA VAL A 303 -0.95 11.74 -18.95
C VAL A 303 -1.62 11.42 -20.30
N GLY A 304 -0.87 10.92 -21.29
CA GLY A 304 -1.37 10.51 -22.61
C GLY A 304 -1.81 11.70 -23.50
N LEU A 305 -1.19 12.87 -23.35
CA LEU A 305 -1.55 14.10 -24.08
C LEU A 305 -0.41 14.69 -24.91
N ALA A 306 0.65 13.92 -25.21
CA ALA A 306 1.79 14.40 -26.01
C ALA A 306 1.37 15.07 -27.33
N GLN A 307 0.33 14.56 -28.02
CA GLN A 307 -0.19 15.06 -29.28
C GLN A 307 -1.11 16.29 -29.14
N ARG A 308 -1.33 16.75 -27.90
CA ARG A 308 -2.24 17.86 -27.58
C ARG A 308 -1.52 19.04 -26.92
N LYS A 309 -0.19 19.05 -26.94
CA LYS A 309 0.63 20.04 -26.26
C LYS A 309 0.34 21.48 -26.71
N ASP A 310 0.07 21.68 -28.01
CA ASP A 310 -0.21 23.00 -28.61
C ASP A 310 -1.69 23.39 -28.55
N ASN A 311 -2.58 22.55 -27.95
CA ASN A 311 -4.00 22.85 -27.86
C ASN A 311 -4.29 23.79 -26.68
N TYR A 312 -5.20 24.74 -26.88
CA TYR A 312 -5.76 25.57 -25.81
C TYR A 312 -6.83 24.81 -25.03
N PRO A 313 -7.10 25.16 -23.75
CA PRO A 313 -8.14 24.51 -22.95
C PRO A 313 -9.50 24.45 -23.66
N ALA A 314 -9.91 25.50 -24.38
CA ALA A 314 -11.17 25.55 -25.14
C ALA A 314 -11.26 24.52 -26.29
N GLN A 315 -10.13 23.94 -26.71
CA GLN A 315 -10.03 22.91 -27.74
C GLN A 315 -9.95 21.49 -27.19
N MET A 316 -10.08 21.33 -25.88
CA MET A 316 -9.92 20.08 -25.15
C MET A 316 -11.22 19.65 -24.47
N SER A 317 -11.48 18.34 -24.44
CA SER A 317 -12.56 17.79 -23.61
C SER A 317 -12.27 18.01 -22.12
N GLY A 318 -13.31 17.90 -21.26
CA GLY A 318 -13.16 18.01 -19.81
C GLY A 318 -12.11 17.05 -19.23
N GLY A 319 -12.11 15.79 -19.68
CA GLY A 319 -11.11 14.81 -19.25
C GLY A 319 -9.69 15.12 -19.74
N GLN A 320 -9.54 15.70 -20.94
CA GLN A 320 -8.24 16.19 -21.42
C GLN A 320 -7.75 17.37 -20.57
N GLN A 321 -8.63 18.33 -20.26
CA GLN A 321 -8.30 19.45 -19.38
C GLN A 321 -7.92 18.96 -17.97
N GLN A 322 -8.62 17.96 -17.44
CA GLN A 322 -8.28 17.38 -16.15
C GLN A 322 -6.90 16.69 -16.19
N ARG A 323 -6.60 15.96 -17.25
CA ARG A 323 -5.26 15.35 -17.41
C ARG A 323 -4.15 16.40 -17.57
N VAL A 324 -4.40 17.54 -18.22
CA VAL A 324 -3.47 18.69 -18.20
C VAL A 324 -3.29 19.24 -16.78
N SER A 325 -4.36 19.35 -15.99
CA SER A 325 -4.29 19.76 -14.58
C SER A 325 -3.45 18.79 -13.73
N ILE A 326 -3.56 17.48 -13.99
CA ILE A 326 -2.70 16.46 -13.35
C ILE A 326 -1.24 16.64 -13.78
N ALA A 327 -0.97 16.75 -15.09
CA ALA A 327 0.38 16.98 -15.61
C ALA A 327 1.02 18.23 -15.01
N ARG A 328 0.26 19.32 -14.89
CA ARG A 328 0.70 20.56 -14.23
C ARG A 328 1.06 20.35 -12.76
N ALA A 329 0.34 19.51 -12.03
CA ALA A 329 0.71 19.14 -10.66
C ALA A 329 2.01 18.33 -10.62
N LEU A 330 2.25 17.45 -11.61
CA LEU A 330 3.44 16.58 -11.70
C LEU A 330 4.72 17.33 -12.06
N VAL A 331 4.65 18.42 -12.85
CA VAL A 331 5.82 19.25 -13.25
C VAL A 331 6.67 19.65 -12.04
N LYS A 332 6.03 19.89 -10.90
CA LYS A 332 6.69 20.28 -9.64
C LYS A 332 7.44 19.13 -8.95
N LYS A 333 7.29 17.88 -9.42
CA LYS A 333 7.76 16.67 -8.71
C LYS A 333 7.35 16.67 -7.23
N PRO A 334 6.04 16.85 -6.92
CA PRO A 334 5.60 17.09 -5.56
C PRO A 334 5.70 15.82 -4.71
N ARG A 335 5.89 15.98 -3.40
CA ARG A 335 5.86 14.87 -2.45
C ARG A 335 4.43 14.41 -2.13
N ILE A 336 3.44 15.33 -2.27
CA ILE A 336 2.03 15.03 -2.10
C ILE A 336 1.20 15.73 -3.17
N ILE A 337 0.22 15.02 -3.70
CA ILE A 337 -0.82 15.56 -4.57
C ILE A 337 -2.13 15.61 -3.78
N LEU A 338 -2.80 16.75 -3.85
CA LEU A 338 -4.09 17.02 -3.25
C LEU A 338 -5.12 17.17 -4.36
N ALA A 339 -6.12 16.28 -4.40
CA ALA A 339 -7.14 16.27 -5.43
C ALA A 339 -8.52 16.55 -4.81
N ASP A 340 -9.16 17.63 -5.22
CA ASP A 340 -10.52 17.98 -4.79
C ASP A 340 -11.51 17.64 -5.91
N GLU A 341 -12.30 16.56 -5.70
CA GLU A 341 -13.32 16.05 -6.61
C GLU A 341 -12.84 15.93 -8.09
N PRO A 342 -11.72 15.25 -8.38
CA PRO A 342 -11.08 15.32 -9.69
C PRO A 342 -11.89 14.71 -10.85
N THR A 343 -12.98 14.01 -10.57
CA THR A 343 -13.83 13.34 -11.56
C THR A 343 -15.27 13.82 -11.56
N ALA A 344 -15.65 14.78 -10.67
CA ALA A 344 -17.05 15.16 -10.47
C ALA A 344 -17.74 15.78 -11.70
N ALA A 345 -16.97 16.34 -12.64
CA ALA A 345 -17.49 16.96 -13.88
C ALA A 345 -17.33 16.07 -15.12
N LEU A 346 -16.98 14.78 -14.95
CA LEU A 346 -16.65 13.87 -16.03
C LEU A 346 -17.67 12.72 -16.12
N ASP A 347 -17.87 12.20 -17.33
CA ASP A 347 -18.58 10.95 -17.54
C ASP A 347 -17.76 9.75 -17.03
N TYR A 348 -18.38 8.58 -17.00
CA TYR A 348 -17.78 7.36 -16.47
C TYR A 348 -16.46 6.98 -17.19
N GLU A 349 -16.49 6.90 -18.53
CA GLU A 349 -15.33 6.46 -19.31
C GLU A 349 -14.14 7.41 -19.11
N THR A 350 -14.41 8.71 -19.18
CA THR A 350 -13.40 9.75 -18.93
C THR A 350 -12.90 9.73 -17.49
N SER A 351 -13.77 9.43 -16.52
CA SER A 351 -13.36 9.28 -15.11
C SER A 351 -12.38 8.12 -14.93
N ILE A 352 -12.62 6.97 -15.57
CA ILE A 352 -11.70 5.81 -15.54
C ILE A 352 -10.35 6.17 -16.16
N GLU A 353 -10.31 6.93 -17.26
CA GLU A 353 -9.05 7.40 -17.85
C GLU A 353 -8.26 8.28 -16.88
N VAL A 354 -8.92 9.24 -16.22
CA VAL A 354 -8.29 10.14 -15.23
C VAL A 354 -7.80 9.34 -14.02
N LEU A 355 -8.60 8.41 -13.51
CA LEU A 355 -8.23 7.58 -12.36
C LEU A 355 -7.08 6.62 -12.71
N THR A 356 -6.99 6.12 -13.95
CA THR A 356 -5.86 5.31 -14.41
C THR A 356 -4.56 6.10 -14.37
N VAL A 357 -4.57 7.36 -14.82
CA VAL A 357 -3.40 8.25 -14.72
C VAL A 357 -3.00 8.48 -13.26
N LEU A 358 -3.96 8.71 -12.37
CA LEU A 358 -3.68 8.89 -10.93
C LEU A 358 -3.15 7.59 -10.29
N GLU A 359 -3.62 6.42 -10.72
CA GLU A 359 -3.09 5.12 -10.28
C GLU A 359 -1.61 4.97 -10.63
N GLU A 360 -1.20 5.34 -11.87
CA GLU A 360 0.21 5.32 -12.28
C GLU A 360 1.08 6.28 -11.45
N VAL A 361 0.54 7.47 -11.13
CA VAL A 361 1.23 8.44 -10.25
C VAL A 361 1.45 7.88 -8.85
N ILE A 362 0.46 7.18 -8.29
CA ILE A 362 0.58 6.53 -6.97
C ILE A 362 1.62 5.41 -7.02
N GLN A 363 1.62 4.59 -8.08
CA GLN A 363 2.58 3.50 -8.27
C GLN A 363 4.02 3.99 -8.38
N SER A 364 4.23 5.25 -8.84
CA SER A 364 5.56 5.89 -8.84
C SER A 364 6.03 6.33 -7.45
N GLY A 365 5.23 6.14 -6.39
CA GLY A 365 5.57 6.45 -5.00
C GLY A 365 5.08 7.82 -4.50
N THR A 366 4.34 8.57 -5.31
CA THR A 366 3.78 9.87 -4.91
C THR A 366 2.62 9.68 -3.94
N THR A 367 2.58 10.44 -2.85
CA THR A 367 1.45 10.46 -1.91
C THR A 367 0.26 11.15 -2.55
N LEU A 368 -0.93 10.56 -2.53
CA LEU A 368 -2.17 11.15 -3.03
C LEU A 368 -3.22 11.26 -1.92
N LEU A 369 -3.71 12.46 -1.69
CA LEU A 369 -4.89 12.73 -0.87
C LEU A 369 -6.02 13.22 -1.78
N MET A 370 -7.11 12.46 -1.85
CA MET A 370 -8.26 12.79 -2.67
C MET A 370 -9.50 13.01 -1.83
N VAL A 371 -10.20 14.09 -2.08
CA VAL A 371 -11.55 14.33 -1.56
C VAL A 371 -12.53 13.93 -2.66
N THR A 372 -13.52 13.10 -2.31
CA THR A 372 -14.62 12.75 -3.21
C THR A 372 -15.87 12.37 -2.40
N HIS A 373 -17.01 12.36 -3.06
CA HIS A 373 -18.25 11.78 -2.53
C HIS A 373 -18.58 10.41 -3.18
N ASN A 374 -17.76 9.94 -4.12
CA ASN A 374 -17.97 8.68 -4.82
C ASN A 374 -17.33 7.52 -4.03
N GLU A 375 -18.19 6.63 -3.51
CA GLU A 375 -17.79 5.44 -2.73
C GLU A 375 -17.02 4.41 -3.58
N GLU A 376 -17.26 4.33 -4.89
CA GLU A 376 -16.55 3.40 -5.76
C GLU A 376 -15.08 3.80 -5.91
N ILE A 377 -14.79 5.09 -6.08
CA ILE A 377 -13.41 5.59 -6.14
C ILE A 377 -12.65 5.28 -4.85
N ALA A 378 -13.33 5.31 -3.71
CA ALA A 378 -12.71 5.00 -2.43
C ALA A 378 -12.16 3.57 -2.34
N LYS A 379 -12.66 2.63 -3.17
CA LYS A 379 -12.13 1.26 -3.26
C LYS A 379 -10.69 1.20 -3.77
N MET A 380 -10.22 2.22 -4.52
CA MET A 380 -8.84 2.31 -4.99
C MET A 380 -7.85 2.77 -3.90
N ALA A 381 -8.34 3.39 -2.83
CA ALA A 381 -7.49 3.95 -1.79
C ALA A 381 -6.88 2.86 -0.91
N ASN A 382 -5.65 3.09 -0.43
CA ASN A 382 -5.06 2.28 0.65
C ASN A 382 -5.84 2.45 1.95
N ARG A 383 -6.35 3.66 2.18
CA ARG A 383 -7.11 4.00 3.37
C ARG A 383 -8.18 5.04 3.05
N VAL A 384 -9.33 4.88 3.67
CA VAL A 384 -10.48 5.79 3.53
C VAL A 384 -10.79 6.42 4.87
N ILE A 385 -10.95 7.74 4.88
CA ILE A 385 -11.38 8.53 6.03
C ILE A 385 -12.81 8.99 5.78
N ARG A 386 -13.73 8.68 6.70
CA ARG A 386 -15.07 9.23 6.68
C ARG A 386 -15.15 10.43 7.61
N MET A 387 -15.42 11.60 7.05
CA MET A 387 -15.67 12.82 7.81
C MET A 387 -17.16 13.04 8.06
N LYS A 388 -17.50 13.39 9.28
CA LYS A 388 -18.86 13.78 9.67
C LYS A 388 -18.83 14.92 10.69
N GLY A 389 -19.54 16.00 10.41
CA GLY A 389 -19.69 17.13 11.35
C GLY A 389 -18.38 17.78 11.79
N GLY A 390 -17.34 17.75 10.97
CA GLY A 390 -16.03 18.38 11.25
C GLY A 390 -15.02 17.49 11.97
N VAL A 391 -15.30 16.19 12.15
CA VAL A 391 -14.39 15.22 12.77
C VAL A 391 -14.16 14.02 11.88
N VAL A 392 -13.07 13.31 12.10
CA VAL A 392 -12.83 11.97 11.54
C VAL A 392 -13.71 10.98 12.30
N ALA A 393 -14.75 10.48 11.65
CA ALA A 393 -15.71 9.56 12.26
C ALA A 393 -15.30 8.11 12.13
N GLU A 394 -14.64 7.75 11.03
CA GLU A 394 -14.24 6.37 10.73
C GLU A 394 -12.96 6.34 9.87
N VAL A 395 -12.13 5.34 10.08
CA VAL A 395 -10.94 5.05 9.29
C VAL A 395 -11.04 3.60 8.80
N ILE A 396 -11.06 3.41 7.47
CA ILE A 396 -11.13 2.10 6.83
C ILE A 396 -9.81 1.86 6.12
N VAL A 397 -9.18 0.72 6.37
CA VAL A 397 -7.97 0.28 5.66
C VAL A 397 -8.36 -0.73 4.58
N ASN A 398 -8.10 -0.40 3.31
CA ASN A 398 -8.27 -1.34 2.23
C ASN A 398 -7.01 -2.20 2.10
N ARG A 399 -7.14 -3.47 2.36
CA ARG A 399 -6.03 -4.42 2.20
C ARG A 399 -5.75 -4.74 0.73
N HIS A 400 -6.76 -4.63 -0.12
CA HIS A 400 -6.70 -4.89 -1.56
C HIS A 400 -7.35 -3.73 -2.32
N PRO A 401 -6.62 -2.62 -2.55
CA PRO A 401 -7.13 -1.52 -3.35
C PRO A 401 -7.50 -1.98 -4.76
N ALA A 402 -8.70 -1.63 -5.22
CA ALA A 402 -9.16 -1.91 -6.57
C ALA A 402 -8.37 -1.10 -7.59
N ARG A 403 -8.24 -1.60 -8.81
CA ARG A 403 -7.70 -0.83 -9.93
C ARG A 403 -8.77 0.07 -10.54
N ALA A 404 -8.37 1.17 -11.16
CA ALA A 404 -9.30 2.10 -11.80
C ALA A 404 -10.26 1.39 -12.77
N LYS A 405 -9.76 0.42 -13.55
CA LYS A 405 -10.53 -0.34 -14.54
C LYS A 405 -11.51 -1.37 -13.95
N GLU A 406 -11.42 -1.64 -12.66
CA GLU A 406 -12.30 -2.59 -11.94
C GLU A 406 -13.51 -1.89 -11.30
N LEU A 407 -13.52 -0.56 -11.29
CA LEU A 407 -14.60 0.23 -10.72
C LEU A 407 -15.85 0.19 -11.61
N VAL A 408 -17.02 0.16 -10.99
CA VAL A 408 -18.33 0.16 -11.68
C VAL A 408 -19.29 1.03 -10.89
N TRP A 409 -19.80 2.14 -11.48
CA TRP A 409 -20.83 3.00 -10.91
C TRP A 409 -21.77 3.57 -11.96
#